data_30de0e136c13ee748bf08b0fc8e83ddf
#
_entry.id   30de0e136c13ee748bf08b0fc8e83ddf
#
_cell.length_a   1.000
_cell.length_b   1.000
_cell.length_c   1.000
_cell.angle_alpha   90.00
_cell.angle_beta   90.00
_cell.angle_gamma   90.00
#
_symmetry.space_group_name_H-M   'P 1'
#
loop_
_entity.id
_entity.type
_entity.pdbx_description
1 polymer ?
#
loop_
_entity_poly.entity_id
_entity_poly.type
_entity_poly.pdbx_seq_one_letter_code
_entity_poly.pdbx_strand_id
1 'polypeptide(L)'
;MTLYRLRTVLCALALLSAHVSADALHTAPAVPAQVSNAAWEEDMQRFAESDARQPPPKYGIVFVGSSSIRLWETLAQDFPGKPVINRGFGGPEVRDSTWYADRIVIPYAPRQVVLYAGDNDLNSGRTPEQVRDDVLAFVARVRRDLPEARISYVSIKPSPSRAQLLPQVVTANRLIKEALAPLPRVDFVDVYTPMLDASGQPRAALFRADRLHMTADGYAIWRTVVAPVLEER
;
A
#
# COMPACT_ATOMS: atom_id res chain seq x y z
N MET A 1 -90.52 -23.70 -24.78
CA MET A 1 -89.52 -22.90 -25.47
C MET A 1 -88.81 -21.98 -24.42
N THR A 2 -87.65 -22.34 -23.98
CA THR A 2 -87.00 -21.73 -22.82
C THR A 2 -85.79 -20.91 -23.27
N LEU A 3 -85.86 -19.61 -23.05
CA LEU A 3 -84.81 -18.66 -23.45
C LEU A 3 -83.71 -18.61 -22.33
N TYR A 4 -82.51 -19.05 -22.71
CA TYR A 4 -81.31 -18.86 -21.81
C TYR A 4 -80.73 -17.45 -22.02
N ARG A 5 -80.67 -16.70 -20.94
CA ARG A 5 -79.92 -15.41 -20.88
C ARG A 5 -78.49 -15.66 -20.53
N LEU A 6 -77.58 -15.32 -21.42
CA LEU A 6 -76.13 -15.33 -21.24
C LEU A 6 -75.76 -14.10 -20.42
N ARG A 7 -75.19 -14.30 -19.24
CA ARG A 7 -74.59 -13.23 -18.43
C ARG A 7 -73.09 -13.17 -18.72
N THR A 8 -72.69 -12.08 -19.37
CA THR A 8 -71.28 -11.76 -19.58
C THR A 8 -70.68 -11.22 -18.31
N VAL A 9 -69.68 -11.92 -17.74
CA VAL A 9 -68.89 -11.44 -16.61
C VAL A 9 -67.67 -10.74 -17.16
N LEU A 10 -67.57 -9.42 -16.98
CA LEU A 10 -66.38 -8.63 -17.26
C LEU A 10 -65.38 -8.80 -16.10
N CYS A 11 -64.29 -9.52 -16.32
CA CYS A 11 -63.13 -9.50 -15.40
C CYS A 11 -62.27 -8.27 -15.70
N ALA A 12 -62.32 -7.29 -14.81
CA ALA A 12 -61.37 -6.18 -14.83
C ALA A 12 -60.03 -6.64 -14.25
N LEU A 13 -58.99 -6.79 -15.10
CA LEU A 13 -57.62 -6.97 -14.66
C LEU A 13 -57.07 -5.61 -14.20
N ALA A 14 -56.88 -5.46 -12.89
CA ALA A 14 -56.12 -4.35 -12.31
C ALA A 14 -54.63 -4.64 -12.48
N LEU A 15 -53.96 -3.96 -13.38
CA LEU A 15 -52.51 -3.94 -13.49
C LEU A 15 -51.94 -3.10 -12.33
N LEU A 16 -51.45 -3.75 -11.31
CA LEU A 16 -50.57 -3.09 -10.31
C LEU A 16 -49.21 -2.84 -10.93
N SER A 17 -48.98 -1.59 -11.37
CA SER A 17 -47.66 -1.11 -11.72
C SER A 17 -46.83 -0.96 -10.46
N ALA A 18 -45.98 -1.93 -10.15
CA ALA A 18 -44.97 -1.79 -9.11
C ALA A 18 -43.92 -0.79 -9.59
N HIS A 19 -43.98 0.44 -9.11
CA HIS A 19 -42.88 1.40 -9.22
C HIS A 19 -41.75 0.91 -8.34
N VAL A 20 -40.77 0.24 -8.92
CA VAL A 20 -39.48 0.00 -8.28
C VAL A 20 -38.77 1.37 -8.26
N SER A 21 -38.77 1.99 -7.09
CA SER A 21 -37.95 3.18 -6.83
C SER A 21 -36.49 2.81 -7.03
N ALA A 22 -35.88 3.38 -8.06
CA ALA A 22 -34.44 3.27 -8.37
C ALA A 22 -33.64 4.22 -7.46
N ASP A 23 -33.83 4.13 -6.15
CA ASP A 23 -32.93 4.69 -5.14
C ASP A 23 -32.15 3.54 -4.48
N ALA A 24 -31.43 2.79 -5.30
CA ALA A 24 -30.27 2.08 -4.80
C ALA A 24 -29.21 3.14 -4.54
N LEU A 25 -29.28 3.77 -3.35
CA LEU A 25 -28.17 4.53 -2.77
C LEU A 25 -26.92 3.67 -2.97
N HIS A 26 -26.02 4.12 -3.82
CA HIS A 26 -24.66 3.62 -3.88
C HIS A 26 -24.00 4.00 -2.56
N THR A 27 -24.30 3.24 -1.51
CA THR A 27 -23.48 3.28 -0.29
C THR A 27 -22.11 2.79 -0.71
N ALA A 28 -21.13 3.70 -0.69
CA ALA A 28 -19.73 3.30 -0.85
C ALA A 28 -19.49 2.11 0.09
N PRO A 29 -18.80 1.05 -0.37
CA PRO A 29 -18.57 -0.13 0.45
C PRO A 29 -17.93 0.31 1.77
N ALA A 30 -18.47 -0.17 2.89
CA ALA A 30 -17.94 0.15 4.21
C ALA A 30 -16.46 -0.20 4.24
N VAL A 31 -15.60 0.77 4.66
CA VAL A 31 -14.16 0.54 4.77
C VAL A 31 -13.92 -0.56 5.80
N PRO A 32 -13.25 -1.64 5.44
CA PRO A 32 -12.97 -2.73 6.36
C PRO A 32 -12.17 -2.24 7.58
N ALA A 33 -12.40 -2.86 8.74
CA ALA A 33 -11.66 -2.54 9.97
C ALA A 33 -10.12 -2.72 9.83
N GLN A 34 -9.67 -3.47 8.83
CA GLN A 34 -8.25 -3.67 8.50
C GLN A 34 -7.61 -2.47 7.81
N VAL A 35 -8.37 -1.50 7.35
CA VAL A 35 -7.89 -0.30 6.65
C VAL A 35 -7.87 0.88 7.61
N SER A 36 -6.75 1.60 7.67
CA SER A 36 -6.57 2.72 8.60
C SER A 36 -7.35 3.97 8.21
N ASN A 37 -7.67 4.15 6.91
CA ASN A 37 -8.35 5.32 6.41
C ASN A 37 -9.15 5.02 5.13
N ALA A 38 -10.43 5.41 5.11
CA ALA A 38 -11.31 5.29 3.95
C ALA A 38 -10.80 6.04 2.70
N ALA A 39 -10.06 7.13 2.89
CA ALA A 39 -9.54 7.95 1.79
C ALA A 39 -8.53 7.20 0.89
N TRP A 40 -7.96 6.08 1.32
CA TRP A 40 -7.06 5.29 0.46
C TRP A 40 -7.76 4.71 -0.78
N GLU A 41 -9.08 4.61 -0.77
CA GLU A 41 -9.84 4.16 -1.94
C GLU A 41 -9.68 5.12 -3.14
N GLU A 42 -9.55 6.42 -2.91
CA GLU A 42 -9.26 7.40 -3.95
C GLU A 42 -7.88 7.18 -4.60
N ASP A 43 -6.86 6.82 -3.78
CA ASP A 43 -5.54 6.45 -4.29
C ASP A 43 -5.64 5.20 -5.18
N MET A 44 -6.40 4.20 -4.77
CA MET A 44 -6.60 2.96 -5.54
C MET A 44 -7.32 3.21 -6.86
N GLN A 45 -8.30 4.10 -6.89
CA GLN A 45 -9.00 4.51 -8.11
C GLN A 45 -8.04 5.22 -9.07
N ARG A 46 -7.21 6.17 -8.57
CA ARG A 46 -6.18 6.84 -9.40
C ARG A 46 -5.18 5.87 -10.01
N PHE A 47 -4.75 4.83 -9.27
CA PHE A 47 -3.88 3.79 -9.82
C PHE A 47 -4.58 3.02 -10.94
N ALA A 48 -5.83 2.59 -10.73
CA ALA A 48 -6.60 1.86 -11.74
C ALA A 48 -6.81 2.67 -13.01
N GLU A 49 -7.14 3.96 -12.89
CA GLU A 49 -7.29 4.86 -14.02
C GLU A 49 -5.96 5.09 -14.77
N SER A 50 -4.87 5.25 -14.03
CA SER A 50 -3.53 5.38 -14.63
C SER A 50 -3.16 4.13 -15.41
N ASP A 51 -3.39 2.96 -14.83
CA ASP A 51 -3.07 1.67 -15.43
C ASP A 51 -3.92 1.38 -16.66
N ALA A 52 -5.18 1.83 -16.67
CA ALA A 52 -6.05 1.73 -17.84
C ALA A 52 -5.55 2.59 -19.02
N ARG A 53 -4.94 3.75 -18.73
CA ARG A 53 -4.35 4.61 -19.77
C ARG A 53 -2.98 4.10 -20.23
N GLN A 54 -2.17 3.63 -19.30
CA GLN A 54 -0.81 3.16 -19.55
C GLN A 54 -0.48 1.96 -18.66
N PRO A 55 -0.79 0.74 -19.13
CA PRO A 55 -0.53 -0.47 -18.36
C PRO A 55 0.95 -0.60 -17.95
N PRO A 56 1.24 -0.81 -16.66
CA PRO A 56 2.60 -1.03 -16.21
C PRO A 56 3.18 -2.34 -16.76
N PRO A 57 4.51 -2.41 -16.90
CA PRO A 57 5.16 -3.63 -17.35
C PRO A 57 4.95 -4.77 -16.35
N LYS A 58 4.68 -5.98 -16.84
CA LYS A 58 4.74 -7.20 -16.03
C LYS A 58 6.19 -7.52 -15.67
N TYR A 59 6.36 -8.26 -14.57
CA TYR A 59 7.69 -8.67 -14.07
C TYR A 59 8.62 -7.50 -13.72
N GLY A 60 8.02 -6.33 -13.44
CA GLY A 60 8.74 -5.18 -12.93
C GLY A 60 9.10 -5.29 -11.45
N ILE A 61 9.51 -4.16 -10.88
CA ILE A 61 9.79 -3.97 -9.46
C ILE A 61 8.74 -3.01 -8.92
N VAL A 62 7.86 -3.46 -8.05
CA VAL A 62 6.82 -2.63 -7.45
C VAL A 62 7.32 -2.04 -6.14
N PHE A 63 7.37 -0.72 -6.06
CA PHE A 63 7.57 0.04 -4.83
C PHE A 63 6.20 0.38 -4.24
N VAL A 64 5.90 -0.14 -3.06
CA VAL A 64 4.60 0.01 -2.40
C VAL A 64 4.77 0.54 -0.98
N GLY A 65 3.76 1.22 -0.46
CA GLY A 65 3.71 1.71 0.91
C GLY A 65 3.39 3.18 1.02
N SER A 66 4.03 3.86 1.98
CA SER A 66 3.60 5.17 2.44
C SER A 66 4.00 6.34 1.55
N SER A 67 3.71 7.55 2.06
CA SER A 67 4.03 8.82 1.38
C SER A 67 5.50 8.97 0.98
N SER A 68 6.43 8.32 1.67
CA SER A 68 7.85 8.33 1.25
C SER A 68 8.08 7.62 -0.09
N ILE A 69 7.29 6.58 -0.43
CA ILE A 69 7.31 6.00 -1.78
C ILE A 69 6.54 6.92 -2.74
N ARG A 70 5.34 7.36 -2.36
CA ARG A 70 4.52 8.25 -3.20
C ARG A 70 5.27 9.50 -3.67
N LEU A 71 6.03 10.11 -2.78
CA LEU A 71 6.78 11.35 -3.03
C LEU A 71 8.17 11.14 -3.62
N TRP A 72 8.55 9.90 -3.96
CA TRP A 72 9.77 9.61 -4.69
C TRP A 72 9.56 9.85 -6.19
N GLU A 73 9.48 11.12 -6.56
CA GLU A 73 9.14 11.56 -7.92
C GLU A 73 10.18 11.11 -8.97
N THR A 74 11.44 10.98 -8.54
CA THR A 74 12.57 10.55 -9.41
C THR A 74 12.78 9.05 -9.43
N LEU A 75 11.87 8.23 -8.88
CA LEU A 75 12.06 6.78 -8.71
C LEU A 75 12.54 6.07 -9.99
N ALA A 76 11.94 6.36 -11.13
CA ALA A 76 12.32 5.75 -12.40
C ALA A 76 13.68 6.22 -12.91
N GLN A 77 14.02 7.48 -12.69
CA GLN A 77 15.31 8.06 -13.04
C GLN A 77 16.43 7.58 -12.12
N ASP A 78 16.11 7.31 -10.85
CA ASP A 78 17.08 6.83 -9.86
C ASP A 78 17.48 5.37 -10.08
N PHE A 79 16.66 4.59 -10.79
CA PHE A 79 16.96 3.19 -11.14
C PHE A 79 16.88 2.96 -12.65
N PRO A 80 17.79 3.57 -13.44
CA PRO A 80 17.77 3.47 -14.90
C PRO A 80 17.89 2.01 -15.35
N GLY A 81 17.13 1.65 -16.38
CA GLY A 81 17.11 0.28 -16.92
C GLY A 81 16.31 -0.74 -16.09
N LYS A 82 15.79 -0.36 -14.93
CA LYS A 82 14.92 -1.22 -14.14
C LYS A 82 13.45 -0.77 -14.31
N PRO A 83 12.52 -1.68 -14.64
CA PRO A 83 11.10 -1.35 -14.80
C PRO A 83 10.45 -1.18 -13.43
N VAL A 84 10.67 -0.05 -12.78
CA VAL A 84 10.10 0.26 -11.46
C VAL A 84 8.69 0.84 -11.60
N ILE A 85 7.80 0.48 -10.66
CA ILE A 85 6.41 0.91 -10.60
C ILE A 85 6.18 1.53 -9.22
N ASN A 86 5.78 2.81 -9.16
CA ASN A 86 5.45 3.48 -7.90
C ASN A 86 3.98 3.23 -7.52
N ARG A 87 3.77 2.58 -6.38
CA ARG A 87 2.45 2.33 -5.75
C ARG A 87 2.44 2.81 -4.29
N GLY A 88 3.17 3.89 -4.04
CA GLY A 88 3.06 4.64 -2.79
C GLY A 88 1.78 5.47 -2.76
N PHE A 89 1.11 5.52 -1.62
CA PHE A 89 -0.11 6.29 -1.45
C PHE A 89 -0.08 7.08 -0.13
N GLY A 90 -1.08 7.82 0.20
CA GLY A 90 -1.22 8.75 1.32
C GLY A 90 -0.21 8.62 2.46
N GLY A 91 -0.66 8.23 3.62
CA GLY A 91 0.14 7.91 4.81
C GLY A 91 -0.30 6.58 5.41
N PRO A 92 -0.33 5.48 4.60
CA PRO A 92 -0.86 4.21 5.04
C PRO A 92 0.02 3.57 6.12
N GLU A 93 -0.61 2.71 6.89
CA GLU A 93 0.02 1.70 7.73
C GLU A 93 0.40 0.47 6.87
N VAL A 94 1.19 -0.44 7.41
CA VAL A 94 1.58 -1.69 6.72
C VAL A 94 0.34 -2.52 6.33
N ARG A 95 -0.65 -2.59 7.23
CA ARG A 95 -1.90 -3.35 7.02
C ARG A 95 -2.71 -2.85 5.81
N ASP A 96 -2.66 -1.55 5.51
CA ASP A 96 -3.31 -0.99 4.31
C ASP A 96 -2.67 -1.52 3.04
N SER A 97 -1.33 -1.57 2.99
CA SER A 97 -0.61 -2.16 1.85
C SER A 97 -0.94 -3.65 1.67
N THR A 98 -1.15 -4.36 2.77
CA THR A 98 -1.58 -5.77 2.78
C THR A 98 -2.98 -5.92 2.21
N TRP A 99 -3.92 -5.09 2.65
CA TRP A 99 -5.31 -5.09 2.19
C TRP A 99 -5.43 -4.81 0.70
N TYR A 100 -4.73 -3.79 0.23
CA TYR A 100 -4.79 -3.38 -1.18
C TYR A 100 -3.83 -4.14 -2.11
N ALA A 101 -3.08 -5.13 -1.62
CA ALA A 101 -2.11 -5.88 -2.42
C ALA A 101 -2.72 -6.47 -3.71
N ASP A 102 -3.99 -6.90 -3.67
CA ASP A 102 -4.75 -7.42 -4.83
C ASP A 102 -4.93 -6.38 -5.95
N ARG A 103 -4.81 -5.11 -5.63
CA ARG A 103 -5.02 -4.01 -6.58
C ARG A 103 -3.71 -3.35 -7.01
N ILE A 104 -2.71 -3.30 -6.12
CA ILE A 104 -1.49 -2.50 -6.33
C ILE A 104 -0.19 -3.30 -6.38
N VAL A 105 -0.24 -4.63 -6.19
CA VAL A 105 0.93 -5.51 -6.26
C VAL A 105 0.67 -6.70 -7.18
N ILE A 106 -0.30 -7.54 -6.83
CA ILE A 106 -0.55 -8.84 -7.48
C ILE A 106 -0.82 -8.72 -8.98
N PRO A 107 -1.62 -7.74 -9.47
CA PRO A 107 -1.95 -7.64 -10.90
C PRO A 107 -0.74 -7.42 -11.81
N TYR A 108 0.37 -6.90 -11.28
CA TYR A 108 1.59 -6.64 -12.06
C TYR A 108 2.51 -7.86 -12.17
N ALA A 109 2.24 -8.93 -11.40
CA ALA A 109 3.09 -10.11 -11.32
C ALA A 109 4.59 -9.71 -11.20
N PRO A 110 4.96 -8.87 -10.22
CA PRO A 110 6.32 -8.35 -10.12
C PRO A 110 7.31 -9.45 -9.76
N ARG A 111 8.56 -9.34 -10.27
CA ARG A 111 9.67 -10.16 -9.79
C ARG A 111 10.14 -9.76 -8.40
N GLN A 112 9.96 -8.47 -8.05
CA GLN A 112 10.33 -7.92 -6.74
C GLN A 112 9.32 -6.89 -6.25
N VAL A 113 9.06 -6.92 -4.95
CA VAL A 113 8.26 -5.92 -4.23
C VAL A 113 9.15 -5.23 -3.20
N VAL A 114 9.22 -3.90 -3.25
CA VAL A 114 9.92 -3.06 -2.26
C VAL A 114 8.85 -2.39 -1.40
N LEU A 115 8.76 -2.78 -0.12
CA LEU A 115 7.79 -2.24 0.84
C LEU A 115 8.46 -1.21 1.75
N TYR A 116 7.84 -0.03 1.87
CA TYR A 116 8.14 0.94 2.92
C TYR A 116 6.87 1.40 3.63
N ALA A 117 6.72 1.02 4.89
CA ALA A 117 5.70 1.49 5.83
C ALA A 117 6.15 1.16 7.27
N GLY A 118 5.43 1.63 8.28
CA GLY A 118 5.71 1.36 9.70
C GLY A 118 5.85 2.63 10.54
N ASP A 119 6.27 3.75 9.96
CA ASP A 119 6.40 5.01 10.69
C ASP A 119 5.04 5.65 11.01
N ASN A 120 4.04 5.46 10.15
CA ASN A 120 2.65 5.88 10.43
C ASN A 120 2.00 4.96 11.47
N ASP A 121 2.27 3.68 11.38
CA ASP A 121 1.82 2.66 12.34
C ASP A 121 2.24 3.02 13.77
N LEU A 122 3.53 3.28 14.00
CA LEU A 122 4.03 3.72 15.30
C LEU A 122 3.41 5.05 15.73
N ASN A 123 3.22 6.00 14.80
CA ASN A 123 2.61 7.29 15.09
C ASN A 123 1.13 7.19 15.42
N SER A 124 0.42 6.20 14.93
CA SER A 124 -0.98 5.91 15.28
C SER A 124 -1.15 5.12 16.58
N GLY A 125 -0.02 4.75 17.21
CA GLY A 125 0.00 4.05 18.50
C GLY A 125 0.12 2.52 18.39
N ARG A 126 0.42 1.96 17.22
CA ARG A 126 0.73 0.54 17.10
C ARG A 126 2.09 0.25 17.76
N THR A 127 2.20 -0.92 18.40
CA THR A 127 3.46 -1.32 19.02
C THR A 127 4.47 -1.83 17.99
N PRO A 128 5.78 -1.84 18.30
CA PRO A 128 6.80 -2.44 17.44
C PRO A 128 6.51 -3.89 17.04
N GLU A 129 5.93 -4.68 17.95
CA GLU A 129 5.53 -6.07 17.71
C GLU A 129 4.38 -6.15 16.70
N GLN A 130 3.39 -5.27 16.83
CA GLN A 130 2.27 -5.21 15.87
C GLN A 130 2.76 -4.82 14.47
N VAL A 131 3.70 -3.86 14.36
CA VAL A 131 4.27 -3.47 13.07
C VAL A 131 5.05 -4.64 12.45
N ARG A 132 5.85 -5.38 13.24
CA ARG A 132 6.51 -6.60 12.78
C ARG A 132 5.50 -7.63 12.25
N ASP A 133 4.41 -7.88 12.98
CA ASP A 133 3.40 -8.86 12.60
C ASP A 133 2.66 -8.44 11.32
N ASP A 134 2.39 -7.15 11.14
CA ASP A 134 1.81 -6.62 9.91
C ASP A 134 2.77 -6.77 8.71
N VAL A 135 4.09 -6.58 8.90
CA VAL A 135 5.08 -6.82 7.84
C VAL A 135 5.11 -8.31 7.46
N LEU A 136 5.07 -9.22 8.43
CA LEU A 136 4.97 -10.66 8.16
C LEU A 136 3.68 -11.02 7.44
N ALA A 137 2.55 -10.39 7.80
CA ALA A 137 1.28 -10.58 7.12
C ALA A 137 1.33 -10.09 5.65
N PHE A 138 2.01 -8.96 5.39
CA PHE A 138 2.26 -8.50 4.02
C PHE A 138 3.08 -9.50 3.22
N VAL A 139 4.18 -10.02 3.79
CA VAL A 139 5.01 -11.04 3.15
C VAL A 139 4.18 -12.27 2.81
N ALA A 140 3.40 -12.78 3.77
CA ALA A 140 2.53 -13.93 3.57
C ALA A 140 1.47 -13.67 2.48
N ARG A 141 0.89 -12.45 2.47
CA ARG A 141 -0.10 -12.04 1.47
C ARG A 141 0.48 -12.07 0.04
N VAL A 142 1.66 -11.51 -0.15
CA VAL A 142 2.34 -11.50 -1.45
C VAL A 142 2.74 -12.93 -1.86
N ARG A 143 3.32 -13.72 -0.95
CA ARG A 143 3.77 -15.08 -1.20
C ARG A 143 2.66 -16.04 -1.63
N ARG A 144 1.45 -15.83 -1.15
CA ARG A 144 0.30 -16.67 -1.53
C ARG A 144 0.09 -16.71 -3.04
N ASP A 145 0.23 -15.57 -3.72
CA ASP A 145 -0.06 -15.46 -5.15
C ASP A 145 1.21 -15.31 -6.01
N LEU A 146 2.32 -14.88 -5.39
CA LEU A 146 3.61 -14.64 -6.04
C LEU A 146 4.73 -15.32 -5.24
N PRO A 147 4.80 -16.67 -5.23
CA PRO A 147 5.73 -17.43 -4.38
C PRO A 147 7.21 -17.12 -4.69
N GLU A 148 7.54 -16.79 -5.93
CA GLU A 148 8.91 -16.55 -6.38
C GLU A 148 9.32 -15.05 -6.30
N ALA A 149 8.39 -14.13 -6.05
CA ALA A 149 8.73 -12.72 -5.97
C ALA A 149 9.70 -12.44 -4.80
N ARG A 150 10.76 -11.67 -5.05
CA ARG A 150 11.60 -11.14 -3.98
C ARG A 150 10.84 -10.05 -3.22
N ILE A 151 11.00 -9.98 -1.91
CA ILE A 151 10.40 -8.95 -1.09
C ILE A 151 11.50 -8.24 -0.31
N SER A 152 11.64 -6.92 -0.50
CA SER A 152 12.61 -6.10 0.19
C SER A 152 11.88 -5.10 1.08
N TYR A 153 11.99 -5.27 2.39
CA TYR A 153 11.44 -4.32 3.35
C TYR A 153 12.47 -3.23 3.64
N VAL A 154 12.11 -1.99 3.37
CA VAL A 154 12.92 -0.81 3.70
C VAL A 154 12.64 -0.41 5.14
N SER A 155 13.69 -0.34 5.97
CA SER A 155 13.57 -0.03 7.40
C SER A 155 12.86 1.30 7.64
N ILE A 156 12.17 1.42 8.76
CA ILE A 156 11.53 2.66 9.18
C ILE A 156 12.62 3.72 9.36
N LYS A 157 12.51 4.84 8.63
CA LYS A 157 13.48 5.94 8.66
C LYS A 157 13.41 6.74 9.95
N PRO A 158 14.50 7.38 10.38
CA PRO A 158 14.50 8.31 11.50
C PRO A 158 13.97 9.68 11.05
N SER A 159 12.76 10.05 11.46
CA SER A 159 12.19 11.35 11.10
C SER A 159 12.28 12.35 12.24
N PRO A 160 12.86 13.55 12.05
CA PRO A 160 12.99 14.54 13.12
C PRO A 160 11.64 14.98 13.72
N SER A 161 10.56 15.02 12.94
CA SER A 161 9.21 15.32 13.46
C SER A 161 8.63 14.22 14.36
N ARG A 162 9.23 13.03 14.34
CA ARG A 162 8.84 11.86 15.15
C ARG A 162 9.96 11.42 16.08
N ALA A 163 10.81 12.35 16.52
CA ALA A 163 11.97 12.05 17.37
C ALA A 163 11.59 11.30 18.66
N GLN A 164 10.41 11.58 19.22
CA GLN A 164 9.89 10.87 20.41
C GLN A 164 9.61 9.38 20.15
N LEU A 165 9.46 8.97 18.90
CA LEU A 165 9.22 7.56 18.51
C LEU A 165 10.52 6.80 18.17
N LEU A 166 11.69 7.45 18.16
CA LEU A 166 12.95 6.79 17.77
C LEU A 166 13.25 5.51 18.55
N PRO A 167 13.00 5.41 19.86
CA PRO A 167 13.19 4.14 20.58
C PRO A 167 12.29 3.01 20.04
N GLN A 168 11.05 3.34 19.67
CA GLN A 168 10.10 2.39 19.09
C GLN A 168 10.52 2.01 17.66
N VAL A 169 11.01 2.97 16.87
CA VAL A 169 11.54 2.74 15.52
C VAL A 169 12.72 1.76 15.56
N VAL A 170 13.68 1.98 16.48
CA VAL A 170 14.83 1.06 16.67
C VAL A 170 14.36 -0.34 17.04
N THR A 171 13.40 -0.44 17.97
CA THR A 171 12.83 -1.73 18.39
C THR A 171 12.11 -2.42 17.23
N ALA A 172 11.24 -1.70 16.51
CA ALA A 172 10.52 -2.25 15.36
C ALA A 172 11.48 -2.72 14.26
N ASN A 173 12.45 -1.91 13.87
CA ASN A 173 13.44 -2.26 12.85
C ASN A 173 14.23 -3.53 13.24
N ARG A 174 14.64 -3.66 14.50
CA ARG A 174 15.30 -4.86 15.00
C ARG A 174 14.39 -6.09 14.92
N LEU A 175 13.16 -6.00 15.45
CA LEU A 175 12.20 -7.10 15.44
C LEU A 175 11.85 -7.55 14.02
N ILE A 176 11.65 -6.60 13.10
CA ILE A 176 11.36 -6.89 11.70
C ILE A 176 12.57 -7.58 11.06
N LYS A 177 13.78 -7.05 11.23
CA LYS A 177 15.00 -7.65 10.69
C LYS A 177 15.18 -9.10 11.14
N GLU A 178 15.01 -9.35 12.45
CA GLU A 178 15.10 -10.69 13.03
C GLU A 178 14.04 -11.64 12.45
N ALA A 179 12.80 -11.18 12.32
CA ALA A 179 11.69 -11.98 11.80
C ALA A 179 11.80 -12.29 10.29
N LEU A 180 12.39 -11.38 9.52
CA LEU A 180 12.59 -11.57 8.07
C LEU A 180 13.80 -12.43 7.74
N ALA A 181 14.83 -12.46 8.61
CA ALA A 181 16.11 -13.15 8.34
C ALA A 181 15.98 -14.62 7.92
N PRO A 182 15.07 -15.45 8.49
CA PRO A 182 14.92 -16.86 8.08
C PRO A 182 14.10 -17.05 6.80
N LEU A 183 13.46 -15.99 6.26
CA LEU A 183 12.55 -16.12 5.13
C LEU A 183 13.31 -16.08 3.80
N PRO A 184 13.13 -17.07 2.91
CA PRO A 184 13.82 -17.09 1.63
C PRO A 184 13.37 -15.91 0.74
N ARG A 185 14.31 -15.32 0.00
CA ARG A 185 14.05 -14.21 -0.93
C ARG A 185 13.34 -13.00 -0.27
N VAL A 186 13.67 -12.74 1.00
CA VAL A 186 13.21 -11.56 1.74
C VAL A 186 14.41 -10.82 2.29
N ASP A 187 14.47 -9.50 2.05
CA ASP A 187 15.56 -8.64 2.49
C ASP A 187 15.05 -7.61 3.51
N PHE A 188 15.92 -7.27 4.43
CA PHE A 188 15.81 -6.06 5.26
C PHE A 188 16.83 -5.02 4.76
N VAL A 189 16.35 -3.89 4.26
CA VAL A 189 17.16 -2.82 3.66
C VAL A 189 17.29 -1.67 4.65
N ASP A 190 18.47 -1.50 5.24
CA ASP A 190 18.69 -0.51 6.30
C ASP A 190 18.94 0.90 5.73
N VAL A 191 17.88 1.72 5.70
CA VAL A 191 17.98 3.15 5.41
C VAL A 191 18.07 4.00 6.70
N TYR A 192 17.81 3.40 7.88
CA TYR A 192 17.81 4.10 9.15
C TYR A 192 19.21 4.60 9.51
N THR A 193 20.18 3.69 9.52
CA THR A 193 21.55 3.98 9.97
C THR A 193 22.22 5.11 9.16
N PRO A 194 22.22 5.11 7.82
CA PRO A 194 22.88 6.16 7.04
C PRO A 194 22.18 7.52 7.10
N MET A 195 20.96 7.60 7.63
CA MET A 195 20.25 8.87 7.83
C MET A 195 20.52 9.52 9.19
N LEU A 196 21.35 8.91 10.05
CA LEU A 196 21.79 9.47 11.33
C LEU A 196 23.08 10.28 11.18
N ASP A 197 23.26 11.25 12.05
CA ASP A 197 24.54 11.95 12.24
C ASP A 197 25.46 11.19 13.22
N ALA A 198 26.66 11.73 13.48
CA ALA A 198 27.63 11.13 14.38
C ALA A 198 27.16 11.05 15.84
N SER A 199 26.15 11.82 16.23
CA SER A 199 25.53 11.78 17.56
C SER A 199 24.33 10.80 17.64
N GLY A 200 24.03 10.10 16.54
CA GLY A 200 22.89 9.19 16.46
C GLY A 200 21.53 9.89 16.29
N GLN A 201 21.55 11.16 15.90
CA GLN A 201 20.33 11.92 15.66
C GLN A 201 19.98 11.96 14.17
N PRO A 202 18.69 12.07 13.81
CA PRO A 202 18.26 12.25 12.42
C PRO A 202 18.90 13.47 11.79
N ARG A 203 19.56 13.31 10.64
CA ARG A 203 20.17 14.41 9.87
C ARG A 203 19.07 15.30 9.29
N ALA A 204 18.82 16.46 9.93
CA ALA A 204 17.72 17.36 9.59
C ALA A 204 17.73 17.82 8.11
N ALA A 205 18.91 17.98 7.48
CA ALA A 205 19.05 18.38 6.07
C ALA A 205 18.47 17.37 5.07
N LEU A 206 18.25 16.11 5.48
CA LEU A 206 17.65 15.07 4.64
C LEU A 206 16.13 15.19 4.53
N PHE A 207 15.52 16.13 5.27
CA PHE A 207 14.07 16.27 5.38
C PHE A 207 13.60 17.66 4.94
N ARG A 208 12.40 17.71 4.37
CA ARG A 208 11.70 18.96 4.01
C ARG A 208 11.33 19.75 5.27
N ALA A 209 10.74 20.92 5.12
CA ALA A 209 10.33 21.80 6.22
C ALA A 209 9.40 21.10 7.23
N ASP A 210 8.61 20.11 6.80
CA ASP A 210 7.74 19.31 7.68
C ASP A 210 8.52 18.32 8.57
N ARG A 211 9.83 18.18 8.36
CA ARG A 211 10.74 17.31 9.11
C ARG A 211 10.34 15.82 9.09
N LEU A 212 9.53 15.43 8.11
CA LEU A 212 9.00 14.06 7.90
C LEU A 212 9.35 13.53 6.51
N HIS A 213 9.02 14.30 5.46
CA HIS A 213 9.26 13.90 4.09
C HIS A 213 10.66 14.29 3.64
N MET A 214 11.25 13.43 2.81
CA MET A 214 12.66 13.58 2.41
C MET A 214 12.86 14.65 1.34
N THR A 215 14.03 15.29 1.40
CA THR A 215 14.61 16.07 0.30
C THR A 215 15.22 15.15 -0.77
N ALA A 216 15.72 15.72 -1.85
CA ALA A 216 16.48 14.97 -2.85
C ALA A 216 17.71 14.26 -2.25
N ASP A 217 18.39 14.87 -1.27
CA ASP A 217 19.53 14.26 -0.55
C ASP A 217 19.09 13.04 0.28
N GLY A 218 17.91 13.10 0.88
CA GLY A 218 17.32 11.95 1.59
C GLY A 218 17.05 10.78 0.64
N TYR A 219 16.47 11.05 -0.53
CA TYR A 219 16.27 10.03 -1.57
C TYR A 219 17.59 9.53 -2.19
N ALA A 220 18.62 10.37 -2.28
CA ALA A 220 19.94 9.92 -2.73
C ALA A 220 20.54 8.85 -1.81
N ILE A 221 20.37 8.96 -0.48
CA ILE A 221 20.73 7.90 0.46
C ILE A 221 19.93 6.64 0.18
N TRP A 222 18.61 6.76 0.05
CA TRP A 222 17.75 5.61 -0.23
C TRP A 222 18.15 4.92 -1.53
N ARG A 223 18.40 5.68 -2.59
CA ARG A 223 18.90 5.14 -3.86
C ARG A 223 20.16 4.31 -3.68
N THR A 224 21.14 4.84 -2.93
CA THR A 224 22.40 4.15 -2.69
C THR A 224 22.23 2.82 -1.97
N VAL A 225 21.31 2.79 -0.98
CA VAL A 225 21.07 1.61 -0.15
C VAL A 225 20.17 0.59 -0.86
N VAL A 226 19.19 1.06 -1.61
CA VAL A 226 18.21 0.20 -2.30
C VAL A 226 18.76 -0.40 -3.59
N ALA A 227 19.56 0.34 -4.36
CA ALA A 227 20.05 -0.11 -5.67
C ALA A 227 20.71 -1.50 -5.65
N PRO A 228 21.56 -1.85 -4.66
CA PRO A 228 22.25 -3.16 -4.65
C PRO A 228 21.31 -4.37 -4.45
N VAL A 229 20.13 -4.16 -3.89
CA VAL A 229 19.16 -5.24 -3.63
C VAL A 229 18.10 -5.38 -4.71
N LEU A 230 18.06 -4.47 -5.69
CA LEU A 230 17.12 -4.57 -6.80
C LEU A 230 17.55 -5.64 -7.79
N GLU A 231 16.65 -6.58 -8.06
CA GLU A 231 16.94 -7.68 -9.01
C GLU A 231 17.25 -7.17 -10.41
N GLU A 232 18.28 -7.77 -11.02
CA GLU A 232 18.56 -7.66 -12.44
C GLU A 232 17.46 -8.34 -13.28
N ARG A 233 17.41 -8.05 -14.57
CA ARG A 233 16.44 -8.68 -15.51
C ARG A 233 16.71 -10.16 -15.67
#